data_294869ef02200eb83e628fbe6ea5ba75
#
_entry.id   294869ef02200eb83e628fbe6ea5ba75
#
_cell.length_a   1.000
_cell.length_b   1.000
_cell.length_c   1.000
_cell.angle_alpha   90.00
_cell.angle_beta   90.00
_cell.angle_gamma   90.00
#
_symmetry.space_group_name_H-M   'P 1'
#
loop_
_entity.id
_entity.type
_entity.pdbx_description
1 polymer ?
#
loop_
_entity_poly.entity_id
_entity_poly.type
_entity_poly.pdbx_seq_one_letter_code
_entity_poly.pdbx_strand_id
1 'polypeptide(L)'
;MSKAACMNLPEGYQLYKHIDFSKDGQVLRSICIWSITAALAMIVPMLFCHPITAAFDMPPGKIVFCLCAMAAGMAVYLFLHEGVHGIFIRLFTGDSASFGFEIKKGMAYAFTKWFLKKIPYIVVAAAPVVIWGIILAVMLGDVEESTFWYLYAIQIFNVTGAAGDLYVIFEVVRMPEEVMVQDNGTAMDFYLPADFREK
;
A
#
# COMPACT_ATOMS: atom_id res chain seq x y z
N MET A 1 -18.40 10.45 19.01
CA MET A 1 -17.27 9.50 18.83
C MET A 1 -17.49 8.74 17.54
N SER A 2 -16.51 8.70 16.65
CA SER A 2 -16.62 7.93 15.40
C SER A 2 -16.85 6.45 15.74
N LYS A 3 -17.85 5.81 15.09
CA LYS A 3 -18.05 4.35 15.21
C LYS A 3 -16.88 3.54 14.60
N ALA A 4 -15.97 4.20 13.89
CA ALA A 4 -14.89 3.61 13.10
C ALA A 4 -13.55 3.53 13.85
N ALA A 5 -13.28 4.46 14.78
CA ALA A 5 -12.01 4.59 15.50
C ALA A 5 -12.22 5.14 16.91
N CYS A 6 -11.25 4.91 17.80
CA CYS A 6 -11.20 5.50 19.14
C CYS A 6 -9.78 5.95 19.48
N MET A 7 -9.66 7.00 20.33
CA MET A 7 -8.38 7.55 20.75
C MET A 7 -7.75 6.74 21.88
N ASN A 8 -8.59 6.16 22.73
CA ASN A 8 -8.15 5.29 23.83
C ASN A 8 -8.61 3.87 23.54
N LEU A 9 -7.74 2.91 23.81
CA LEU A 9 -8.09 1.50 23.72
C LEU A 9 -9.27 1.21 24.67
N PRO A 10 -10.33 0.52 24.23
CA PRO A 10 -11.45 0.19 25.12
C PRO A 10 -10.99 -0.66 26.32
N GLU A 11 -11.66 -0.49 27.47
CA GLU A 11 -11.39 -1.31 28.64
C GLU A 11 -11.53 -2.80 28.33
N GLY A 12 -10.64 -3.62 28.89
CA GLY A 12 -10.65 -5.06 28.68
C GLY A 12 -9.95 -5.53 27.39
N TYR A 13 -9.42 -4.63 26.56
CA TYR A 13 -8.59 -5.01 25.42
C TYR A 13 -7.13 -5.22 25.84
N GLN A 14 -6.47 -6.18 25.21
CA GLN A 14 -5.05 -6.47 25.40
C GLN A 14 -4.34 -6.66 24.07
N LEU A 15 -3.03 -6.44 24.04
CA LEU A 15 -2.20 -6.69 22.87
C LEU A 15 -2.25 -8.19 22.52
N TYR A 16 -2.74 -8.49 21.33
CA TYR A 16 -2.84 -9.84 20.80
C TYR A 16 -1.66 -10.20 19.91
N LYS A 17 -1.28 -9.27 19.00
CA LYS A 17 -0.19 -9.47 18.03
C LYS A 17 0.54 -8.16 17.79
N HIS A 18 1.87 -8.25 17.66
CA HIS A 18 2.73 -7.15 17.25
C HIS A 18 3.49 -7.56 15.98
N ILE A 19 3.54 -6.70 14.96
CA ILE A 19 4.30 -6.90 13.74
C ILE A 19 5.25 -5.72 13.56
N ASP A 20 6.55 -5.96 13.54
CA ASP A 20 7.58 -4.94 13.28
C ASP A 20 8.17 -5.14 11.89
N PHE A 21 7.74 -4.32 10.91
CA PHE A 21 8.23 -4.35 9.54
C PHE A 21 9.71 -3.98 9.44
N SER A 22 10.26 -3.39 10.49
CA SER A 22 11.65 -2.96 10.50
C SER A 22 12.62 -4.05 10.94
N LYS A 23 12.15 -5.04 11.73
CA LYS A 23 13.01 -6.03 12.39
C LYS A 23 12.65 -7.48 12.06
N ASP A 24 11.38 -7.74 11.70
CA ASP A 24 10.94 -9.11 11.42
C ASP A 24 11.35 -9.55 10.01
N GLY A 25 12.40 -10.33 9.94
CA GLY A 25 12.92 -10.86 8.67
C GLY A 25 11.96 -11.82 7.96
N GLN A 26 11.04 -12.49 8.66
CA GLN A 26 10.05 -13.36 8.03
C GLN A 26 8.96 -12.53 7.36
N VAL A 27 8.49 -11.48 8.02
CA VAL A 27 7.52 -10.53 7.46
C VAL A 27 8.09 -9.86 6.20
N LEU A 28 9.32 -9.32 6.29
CA LEU A 28 10.00 -8.71 5.14
C LEU A 28 10.13 -9.69 3.97
N ARG A 29 10.53 -10.94 4.25
CA ARG A 29 10.64 -11.98 3.21
C ARG A 29 9.30 -12.26 2.56
N SER A 30 8.22 -12.35 3.33
CA SER A 30 6.87 -12.57 2.81
C SER A 30 6.43 -11.42 1.91
N ILE A 31 6.62 -10.18 2.32
CA ILE A 31 6.32 -8.98 1.53
C ILE A 31 7.12 -8.98 0.22
N CYS A 32 8.42 -9.30 0.27
CA CYS A 32 9.25 -9.41 -0.95
C CYS A 32 8.73 -10.48 -1.90
N ILE A 33 8.36 -11.67 -1.40
CA ILE A 33 7.79 -12.75 -2.22
C ILE A 33 6.48 -12.28 -2.87
N TRP A 34 5.60 -11.64 -2.12
CA TRP A 34 4.35 -11.12 -2.66
C TRP A 34 4.56 -10.06 -3.73
N SER A 35 5.51 -9.10 -3.49
CA SER A 35 5.87 -8.08 -4.49
C SER A 35 6.38 -8.72 -5.78
N ILE A 36 7.30 -9.67 -5.69
CA ILE A 36 7.87 -10.35 -6.86
C ILE A 36 6.79 -11.15 -7.59
N THR A 37 5.95 -11.88 -6.87
CA THR A 37 4.86 -12.66 -7.47
C THR A 37 3.86 -11.77 -8.18
N ALA A 38 3.48 -10.63 -7.56
CA ALA A 38 2.60 -9.65 -8.18
C ALA A 38 3.24 -9.04 -9.44
N ALA A 39 4.51 -8.66 -9.38
CA ALA A 39 5.24 -8.14 -10.54
C ALA A 39 5.24 -9.13 -11.70
N LEU A 40 5.56 -10.39 -11.45
CA LEU A 40 5.55 -11.44 -12.48
C LEU A 40 4.15 -11.68 -13.04
N ALA A 41 3.13 -11.73 -12.17
CA ALA A 41 1.74 -11.89 -12.59
C ALA A 41 1.24 -10.73 -13.46
N MET A 42 1.77 -9.52 -13.27
CA MET A 42 1.45 -8.36 -14.10
C MET A 42 2.26 -8.34 -15.39
N ILE A 43 3.57 -8.55 -15.33
CA ILE A 43 4.48 -8.42 -16.48
C ILE A 43 4.23 -9.53 -17.50
N VAL A 44 4.17 -10.80 -17.06
CA VAL A 44 4.14 -11.94 -17.97
C VAL A 44 2.96 -11.89 -18.96
N PRO A 45 1.70 -11.67 -18.55
CA PRO A 45 0.59 -11.55 -19.50
C PRO A 45 0.73 -10.36 -20.45
N MET A 46 1.24 -9.23 -19.95
CA MET A 46 1.37 -8.02 -20.77
C MET A 46 2.43 -8.15 -21.86
N LEU A 47 3.45 -8.97 -21.68
CA LEU A 47 4.43 -9.26 -22.73
C LEU A 47 3.82 -9.94 -23.98
N PHE A 48 2.69 -10.62 -23.81
CA PHE A 48 1.95 -11.23 -24.93
C PHE A 48 1.00 -10.25 -25.62
N CYS A 49 0.57 -9.21 -24.92
CA CYS A 49 -0.37 -8.22 -25.44
C CYS A 49 0.35 -7.00 -26.04
N HIS A 50 1.46 -6.59 -25.43
CA HIS A 50 2.22 -5.37 -25.76
C HIS A 50 3.70 -5.72 -25.95
N PRO A 51 4.24 -5.64 -27.19
CA PRO A 51 5.63 -5.98 -27.47
C PRO A 51 6.56 -4.99 -26.75
N ILE A 52 7.44 -5.49 -25.90
CA ILE A 52 8.40 -4.66 -25.14
C ILE A 52 9.31 -3.83 -26.07
N THR A 53 9.54 -4.31 -27.30
CA THR A 53 10.35 -3.63 -28.31
C THR A 53 9.77 -2.26 -28.69
N ALA A 54 8.44 -2.09 -28.63
CA ALA A 54 7.79 -0.81 -28.92
C ALA A 54 8.29 0.32 -28.01
N ALA A 55 8.67 0.03 -26.77
CA ALA A 55 9.24 1.00 -25.84
C ALA A 55 10.60 1.59 -26.31
N PHE A 56 11.28 0.90 -27.21
CA PHE A 56 12.59 1.30 -27.77
C PHE A 56 12.51 1.75 -29.23
N ASP A 57 11.34 1.55 -29.87
CA ASP A 57 11.13 1.96 -31.28
C ASP A 57 10.69 3.43 -31.35
N MET A 58 11.55 4.31 -30.82
CA MET A 58 11.36 5.76 -30.87
C MET A 58 12.71 6.51 -30.79
N PRO A 59 12.75 7.79 -31.13
CA PRO A 59 13.97 8.58 -31.05
C PRO A 59 14.60 8.54 -29.63
N PRO A 60 15.95 8.45 -29.51
CA PRO A 60 16.63 8.35 -28.23
C PRO A 60 16.23 9.45 -27.21
N GLY A 61 16.01 10.68 -27.69
CA GLY A 61 15.55 11.77 -26.82
C GLY A 61 14.17 11.53 -26.20
N LYS A 62 13.24 10.88 -26.94
CA LYS A 62 11.92 10.48 -26.42
C LYS A 62 12.05 9.36 -25.40
N ILE A 63 12.94 8.40 -25.60
CA ILE A 63 13.24 7.33 -24.61
C ILE A 63 13.73 7.94 -23.30
N VAL A 64 14.74 8.83 -23.36
CA VAL A 64 15.26 9.50 -22.17
C VAL A 64 14.17 10.28 -21.44
N PHE A 65 13.35 11.03 -22.19
CA PHE A 65 12.21 11.75 -21.62
C PHE A 65 11.24 10.82 -20.91
N CYS A 66 10.85 9.68 -21.51
CA CYS A 66 9.94 8.71 -20.92
C CYS A 66 10.54 8.08 -19.66
N LEU A 67 11.83 7.75 -19.64
CA LEU A 67 12.53 7.23 -18.45
C LEU A 67 12.55 8.27 -17.32
N CYS A 68 12.85 9.52 -17.62
CA CYS A 68 12.81 10.60 -16.63
C CYS A 68 11.38 10.83 -16.11
N ALA A 69 10.38 10.84 -16.99
CA ALA A 69 8.97 10.99 -16.62
C ALA A 69 8.48 9.83 -15.75
N MET A 70 8.86 8.60 -16.08
CA MET A 70 8.55 7.41 -15.29
C MET A 70 9.17 7.50 -13.89
N ALA A 71 10.45 7.85 -13.78
CA ALA A 71 11.13 7.99 -12.48
C ALA A 71 10.52 9.11 -11.63
N ALA A 72 10.21 10.27 -12.25
CA ALA A 72 9.52 11.36 -11.57
C ALA A 72 8.09 10.95 -11.15
N GLY A 73 7.37 10.25 -12.03
CA GLY A 73 6.04 9.71 -11.74
C GLY A 73 6.03 8.75 -10.57
N MET A 74 7.00 7.83 -10.47
CA MET A 74 7.16 6.93 -9.32
C MET A 74 7.45 7.69 -8.03
N ALA A 75 8.31 8.71 -8.07
CA ALA A 75 8.61 9.53 -6.90
C ALA A 75 7.37 10.31 -6.42
N VAL A 76 6.63 10.95 -7.34
CA VAL A 76 5.38 11.65 -7.03
C VAL A 76 4.33 10.67 -6.49
N TYR A 77 4.23 9.49 -7.12
CA TYR A 77 3.30 8.44 -6.69
C TYR A 77 3.49 8.07 -5.21
N LEU A 78 4.72 7.94 -4.71
CA LEU A 78 4.95 7.63 -3.29
C LEU A 78 4.27 8.63 -2.36
N PHE A 79 4.40 9.92 -2.61
CA PHE A 79 3.76 10.96 -1.79
C PHE A 79 2.23 10.92 -1.92
N LEU A 80 1.74 10.67 -3.12
CA LEU A 80 0.30 10.59 -3.38
C LEU A 80 -0.32 9.35 -2.74
N HIS A 81 0.40 8.22 -2.70
CA HIS A 81 0.00 7.00 -2.03
C HIS A 81 -0.21 7.25 -0.53
N GLU A 82 0.79 7.80 0.15
CA GLU A 82 0.70 8.16 1.57
C GLU A 82 -0.38 9.22 1.82
N GLY A 83 -0.53 10.16 0.90
CA GLY A 83 -1.59 11.16 0.96
C GLY A 83 -2.99 10.57 0.99
N VAL A 84 -3.24 9.49 0.24
CA VAL A 84 -4.52 8.77 0.25
C VAL A 84 -4.75 8.09 1.61
N HIS A 85 -3.75 7.41 2.18
CA HIS A 85 -3.84 6.90 3.55
C HIS A 85 -4.24 8.02 4.52
N GLY A 86 -3.57 9.17 4.44
CA GLY A 86 -3.85 10.33 5.29
C GLY A 86 -5.28 10.85 5.16
N ILE A 87 -5.84 10.88 3.95
CA ILE A 87 -7.23 11.28 3.70
C ILE A 87 -8.20 10.33 4.40
N PHE A 88 -8.01 9.01 4.25
CA PHE A 88 -8.90 8.02 4.85
C PHE A 88 -8.73 7.92 6.37
N ILE A 89 -7.52 8.07 6.91
CA ILE A 89 -7.28 8.21 8.35
C ILE A 89 -8.11 9.38 8.88
N ARG A 90 -8.01 10.55 8.25
CA ARG A 90 -8.77 11.74 8.66
C ARG A 90 -10.28 11.53 8.55
N LEU A 91 -10.75 10.84 7.52
CA LEU A 91 -12.16 10.54 7.34
C LEU A 91 -12.72 9.68 8.49
N PHE A 92 -11.97 8.69 8.97
CA PHE A 92 -12.43 7.78 10.01
C PHE A 92 -12.17 8.29 11.43
N THR A 93 -11.10 9.07 11.65
CA THR A 93 -10.70 9.54 12.98
C THR A 93 -11.16 10.96 13.28
N GLY A 94 -11.32 11.78 12.24
CA GLY A 94 -11.51 13.25 12.37
C GLY A 94 -10.21 14.01 12.65
N ASP A 95 -9.06 13.30 12.78
CA ASP A 95 -7.75 13.87 13.08
C ASP A 95 -6.80 13.69 11.89
N SER A 96 -5.73 14.47 11.83
CA SER A 96 -4.75 14.38 10.75
C SER A 96 -3.81 13.19 10.97
N ALA A 97 -3.46 12.50 9.88
CA ALA A 97 -2.40 11.50 9.88
C ALA A 97 -1.03 12.17 10.12
N SER A 98 -0.12 11.41 10.69
CA SER A 98 1.31 11.71 10.71
C SER A 98 1.99 10.97 9.57
N PHE A 99 3.05 11.56 9.02
CA PHE A 99 3.81 10.96 7.92
C PHE A 99 5.28 10.80 8.32
N GLY A 100 5.89 9.73 7.85
CA GLY A 100 7.31 9.47 8.07
C GLY A 100 7.97 8.86 6.84
N PHE A 101 9.30 8.89 6.84
CA PHE A 101 10.11 8.29 5.79
C PHE A 101 11.35 7.63 6.39
N GLU A 102 11.48 6.33 6.22
CA GLU A 102 12.66 5.56 6.62
C GLU A 102 13.64 5.47 5.45
N ILE A 103 14.59 6.41 5.40
CA ILE A 103 15.52 6.59 4.27
C ILE A 103 16.30 5.31 3.97
N LYS A 104 16.77 4.59 5.01
CA LYS A 104 17.57 3.37 4.83
C LYS A 104 16.84 2.23 4.14
N LYS A 105 15.51 2.24 4.18
CA LYS A 105 14.64 1.22 3.60
C LYS A 105 13.85 1.73 2.40
N GLY A 106 13.92 3.04 2.12
CA GLY A 106 13.11 3.67 1.07
C GLY A 106 11.60 3.55 1.32
N MET A 107 11.18 3.49 2.59
CA MET A 107 9.78 3.32 2.99
C MET A 107 9.20 4.67 3.43
N ALA A 108 8.17 5.12 2.73
CA ALA A 108 7.25 6.14 3.22
C ALA A 108 6.14 5.45 4.01
N TYR A 109 5.54 6.15 4.97
CA TYR A 109 4.39 5.64 5.71
C TYR A 109 3.55 6.79 6.29
N ALA A 110 2.23 6.56 6.34
CA ALA A 110 1.28 7.38 7.07
C ALA A 110 0.77 6.59 8.29
N PHE A 111 0.66 7.22 9.43
CA PHE A 111 0.25 6.56 10.66
C PHE A 111 -0.63 7.45 11.54
N THR A 112 -1.26 6.84 12.54
CA THR A 112 -2.13 7.54 13.48
C THR A 112 -2.04 6.96 14.88
N LYS A 113 -2.21 7.83 15.89
CA LYS A 113 -2.34 7.41 17.30
C LYS A 113 -3.69 6.76 17.64
N TRP A 114 -4.65 6.79 16.70
CA TRP A 114 -5.97 6.24 16.88
C TRP A 114 -5.99 4.73 16.65
N PHE A 115 -6.83 4.05 17.42
CA PHE A 115 -7.16 2.65 17.21
C PHE A 115 -8.30 2.56 16.20
N LEU A 116 -8.08 1.93 15.06
CA LEU A 116 -9.09 1.71 14.03
C LEU A 116 -9.72 0.33 14.19
N LYS A 117 -11.02 0.23 13.95
CA LYS A 117 -11.69 -1.06 13.81
C LYS A 117 -11.27 -1.76 12.54
N LYS A 118 -11.52 -3.06 12.45
CA LYS A 118 -11.18 -3.95 11.34
C LYS A 118 -11.49 -3.35 9.96
N ILE A 119 -12.75 -3.07 9.67
CA ILE A 119 -13.18 -2.59 8.34
C ILE A 119 -12.61 -1.21 8.00
N PRO A 120 -12.71 -0.18 8.87
CA PRO A 120 -12.05 1.10 8.65
C PRO A 120 -10.55 0.97 8.35
N TYR A 121 -9.84 0.11 9.07
CA TYR A 121 -8.42 -0.12 8.81
C TYR A 121 -8.18 -0.74 7.42
N ILE A 122 -8.93 -1.79 7.06
CA ILE A 122 -8.83 -2.41 5.72
C ILE A 122 -9.08 -1.38 4.61
N VAL A 123 -10.05 -0.49 4.79
CA VAL A 123 -10.33 0.57 3.82
C VAL A 123 -9.16 1.56 3.73
N VAL A 124 -8.59 2.00 4.86
CA VAL A 124 -7.40 2.87 4.88
C VAL A 124 -6.26 2.21 4.10
N ALA A 125 -5.95 0.95 4.41
CA ALA A 125 -4.82 0.23 3.81
C ALA A 125 -5.03 -0.09 2.32
N ALA A 126 -6.28 -0.39 1.88
CA ALA A 126 -6.56 -0.72 0.49
C ALA A 126 -6.73 0.52 -0.42
N ALA A 127 -7.13 1.67 0.14
CA ALA A 127 -7.54 2.83 -0.65
C ALA A 127 -6.49 3.31 -1.66
N PRO A 128 -5.19 3.46 -1.34
CA PRO A 128 -4.20 3.93 -2.31
C PRO A 128 -4.07 3.00 -3.51
N VAL A 129 -3.88 1.71 -3.28
CA VAL A 129 -3.66 0.75 -4.37
C VAL A 129 -4.88 0.65 -5.27
N VAL A 130 -6.08 0.74 -4.72
CA VAL A 130 -7.33 0.69 -5.49
C VAL A 130 -7.53 1.98 -6.30
N ILE A 131 -7.43 3.14 -5.66
CA ILE A 131 -7.68 4.43 -6.32
C ILE A 131 -6.67 4.66 -7.43
N TRP A 132 -5.37 4.54 -7.14
CA TRP A 132 -4.33 4.72 -8.14
C TRP A 132 -4.34 3.62 -9.18
N GLY A 133 -4.68 2.38 -8.78
CA GLY A 133 -4.85 1.27 -9.71
C GLY A 133 -5.89 1.55 -10.78
N ILE A 134 -7.05 2.11 -10.40
CA ILE A 134 -8.11 2.50 -11.34
C ILE A 134 -7.66 3.68 -12.22
N ILE A 135 -7.08 4.72 -11.63
CA ILE A 135 -6.62 5.90 -12.39
C ILE A 135 -5.58 5.49 -13.44
N LEU A 136 -4.57 4.73 -13.04
CA LEU A 136 -3.51 4.27 -13.95
C LEU A 136 -4.05 3.30 -15.01
N ALA A 137 -5.01 2.44 -14.66
CA ALA A 137 -5.65 1.54 -15.63
C ALA A 137 -6.43 2.31 -16.71
N VAL A 138 -7.15 3.37 -16.32
CA VAL A 138 -7.84 4.25 -17.27
C VAL A 138 -6.83 4.96 -18.19
N MET A 139 -5.74 5.49 -17.62
CA MET A 139 -4.68 6.14 -18.42
C MET A 139 -4.01 5.17 -19.41
N LEU A 140 -3.79 3.91 -19.00
CA LEU A 140 -3.21 2.87 -19.87
C LEU A 140 -4.10 2.51 -21.05
N GLY A 141 -5.42 2.71 -20.94
CA GLY A 141 -6.36 2.44 -22.02
C GLY A 141 -6.26 3.41 -23.21
N ASP A 142 -5.62 4.57 -23.04
CA ASP A 142 -5.52 5.64 -24.06
C ASP A 142 -4.07 6.03 -24.39
N VAL A 143 -3.09 5.23 -23.95
CA VAL A 143 -1.67 5.54 -24.16
C VAL A 143 -1.14 4.87 -25.44
N GLU A 144 -0.23 5.57 -26.13
CA GLU A 144 0.46 5.00 -27.30
C GLU A 144 1.29 3.76 -26.93
N GLU A 145 1.32 2.76 -27.82
CA GLU A 145 2.08 1.51 -27.62
C GLU A 145 3.56 1.76 -27.24
N SER A 146 4.19 2.76 -27.84
CA SER A 146 5.59 3.13 -27.57
C SER A 146 5.83 3.64 -26.14
N THR A 147 4.80 4.16 -25.48
CA THR A 147 4.87 4.71 -24.11
C THR A 147 4.19 3.84 -23.07
N PHE A 148 3.49 2.78 -23.51
CA PHE A 148 2.75 1.85 -22.64
C PHE A 148 3.59 1.34 -21.46
N TRP A 149 4.77 0.78 -21.74
CA TRP A 149 5.60 0.15 -20.69
C TRP A 149 6.12 1.12 -19.63
N TYR A 150 6.33 2.40 -19.99
CA TYR A 150 6.76 3.42 -19.03
C TYR A 150 5.63 3.75 -18.04
N LEU A 151 4.39 3.89 -18.51
CA LEU A 151 3.24 4.11 -17.65
C LEU A 151 2.89 2.83 -16.87
N TYR A 152 2.96 1.67 -17.53
CA TYR A 152 2.68 0.38 -16.91
C TYR A 152 3.68 0.04 -15.79
N ALA A 153 4.92 0.49 -15.89
CA ALA A 153 5.89 0.35 -14.79
C ALA A 153 5.43 1.09 -13.52
N ILE A 154 4.76 2.24 -13.64
CA ILE A 154 4.16 2.94 -12.50
C ILE A 154 3.00 2.11 -11.93
N GLN A 155 2.18 1.47 -12.77
CA GLN A 155 1.11 0.59 -12.33
C GLN A 155 1.65 -0.67 -11.61
N ILE A 156 2.74 -1.26 -12.10
CA ILE A 156 3.42 -2.36 -11.41
C ILE A 156 3.91 -1.86 -10.05
N PHE A 157 4.52 -0.68 -9.99
CA PHE A 157 5.01 -0.08 -8.76
C PHE A 157 3.88 0.20 -7.77
N ASN A 158 2.68 0.62 -8.24
CA ASN A 158 1.49 0.77 -7.42
C ASN A 158 1.12 -0.52 -6.67
N VAL A 159 1.10 -1.66 -7.36
CA VAL A 159 0.71 -2.94 -6.75
C VAL A 159 1.83 -3.51 -5.89
N THR A 160 3.07 -3.49 -6.38
CA THR A 160 4.22 -4.06 -5.67
C THR A 160 4.66 -3.22 -4.48
N GLY A 161 4.56 -1.90 -4.59
CA GLY A 161 4.83 -0.97 -3.49
C GLY A 161 3.83 -1.08 -2.34
N ALA A 162 2.58 -1.42 -2.65
CA ALA A 162 1.53 -1.67 -1.66
C ALA A 162 1.57 -3.08 -1.02
N ALA A 163 2.61 -3.88 -1.26
CA ALA A 163 2.68 -5.25 -0.72
C ALA A 163 2.69 -5.29 0.82
N GLY A 164 3.20 -4.25 1.48
CA GLY A 164 3.11 -4.09 2.92
C GLY A 164 1.66 -3.93 3.39
N ASP A 165 0.91 -3.04 2.75
CA ASP A 165 -0.52 -2.82 3.05
C ASP A 165 -1.34 -4.08 2.79
N LEU A 166 -1.10 -4.75 1.66
CA LEU A 166 -1.77 -6.01 1.33
C LEU A 166 -1.45 -7.11 2.34
N TYR A 167 -0.21 -7.18 2.81
CA TYR A 167 0.19 -8.11 3.86
C TYR A 167 -0.59 -7.86 5.16
N VAL A 168 -0.69 -6.61 5.59
CA VAL A 168 -1.44 -6.28 6.81
C VAL A 168 -2.94 -6.50 6.63
N ILE A 169 -3.51 -6.17 5.48
CA ILE A 169 -4.91 -6.49 5.15
C ILE A 169 -5.15 -8.01 5.31
N PHE A 170 -4.25 -8.83 4.77
CA PHE A 170 -4.35 -10.28 4.87
C PHE A 170 -4.33 -10.77 6.34
N GLU A 171 -3.49 -10.19 7.18
CA GLU A 171 -3.45 -10.48 8.61
C GLU A 171 -4.75 -10.05 9.29
N VAL A 172 -5.22 -8.82 9.04
CA VAL A 172 -6.43 -8.26 9.66
C VAL A 172 -7.69 -9.00 9.24
N VAL A 173 -7.81 -9.41 7.98
CA VAL A 173 -8.98 -10.17 7.49
C VAL A 173 -9.16 -11.48 8.26
N ARG A 174 -8.07 -12.12 8.67
CA ARG A 174 -8.07 -13.39 9.43
C ARG A 174 -8.38 -13.20 10.91
N MET A 175 -8.28 -11.98 11.43
CA MET A 175 -8.56 -11.67 12.82
C MET A 175 -10.07 -11.55 13.07
N PRO A 176 -10.53 -11.69 14.34
CA PRO A 176 -11.92 -11.45 14.72
C PRO A 176 -12.43 -10.05 14.35
N GLU A 177 -13.75 -9.89 14.31
CA GLU A 177 -14.36 -8.58 13.98
C GLU A 177 -14.10 -7.51 15.04
N GLU A 178 -13.85 -7.93 16.26
CA GLU A 178 -13.58 -7.07 17.41
C GLU A 178 -12.16 -6.47 17.39
N VAL A 179 -11.29 -6.90 16.47
CA VAL A 179 -9.90 -6.41 16.44
C VAL A 179 -9.83 -4.89 16.32
N MET A 180 -8.98 -4.32 17.15
CA MET A 180 -8.56 -2.92 17.06
C MET A 180 -7.11 -2.87 16.58
N VAL A 181 -6.85 -2.05 15.58
CA VAL A 181 -5.55 -1.91 14.93
C VAL A 181 -4.98 -0.54 15.21
N GLN A 182 -3.74 -0.49 15.68
CA GLN A 182 -2.96 0.74 15.80
C GLN A 182 -1.74 0.66 14.90
N ASP A 183 -1.64 1.65 14.02
CA ASP A 183 -0.53 1.79 13.09
C ASP A 183 0.48 2.80 13.64
N ASN A 184 1.70 2.36 13.86
CA ASN A 184 2.81 3.16 14.35
C ASN A 184 3.81 3.51 13.22
N GLY A 185 3.43 3.28 11.97
CA GLY A 185 4.24 3.53 10.77
C GLY A 185 5.20 2.40 10.43
N THR A 186 6.11 2.03 11.31
CA THR A 186 7.06 0.91 11.11
C THR A 186 6.65 -0.37 11.83
N ALA A 187 5.63 -0.31 12.64
CA ALA A 187 5.08 -1.44 13.38
C ALA A 187 3.56 -1.34 13.49
N MET A 188 2.92 -2.49 13.63
CA MET A 188 1.48 -2.63 13.77
C MET A 188 1.15 -3.40 15.04
N ASP A 189 0.21 -2.86 15.80
CA ASP A 189 -0.30 -3.47 17.02
C ASP A 189 -1.78 -3.85 16.85
N PHE A 190 -2.09 -5.09 17.19
CA PHE A 190 -3.44 -5.66 17.11
C PHE A 190 -3.92 -6.00 18.51
N TYR A 191 -5.10 -5.51 18.87
CA TYR A 191 -5.67 -5.67 20.20
C TYR A 191 -7.00 -6.40 20.10
N LEU A 192 -7.24 -7.32 21.03
CA LEU A 192 -8.49 -8.06 21.18
C LEU A 192 -8.99 -7.97 22.63
N PRO A 193 -10.31 -8.21 22.88
CA PRO A 193 -10.84 -8.36 24.23
C PRO A 193 -10.09 -9.46 25.00
N ALA A 194 -9.80 -9.25 26.28
CA ALA A 194 -9.04 -10.18 27.10
C ALA A 194 -9.75 -11.54 27.32
N ASP A 195 -11.07 -11.56 27.16
CA ASP A 195 -11.91 -12.77 27.22
C ASP A 195 -12.05 -13.47 25.86
N PHE A 196 -11.42 -12.94 24.81
CA PHE A 196 -11.44 -13.58 23.48
C PHE A 196 -10.80 -14.97 23.57
N ARG A 197 -11.58 -15.99 23.18
CA ARG A 197 -11.10 -17.38 23.05
C ARG A 197 -11.07 -17.74 21.57
N GLU A 198 -9.92 -18.15 21.08
CA GLU A 198 -9.83 -18.78 19.75
C GLU A 198 -10.75 -20.03 19.76
N LYS A 199 -11.67 -20.06 18.80
CA LYS A 199 -12.58 -21.19 18.59
C LYS A 199 -11.92 -22.24 17.74
#